data_6c1db9a6a4c247ac4924fa8d291002fa
#
_entry.id   6c1db9a6a4c247ac4924fa8d291002fa
#
_cell.length_a   1.000
_cell.length_b   1.000
_cell.length_c   1.000
_cell.angle_alpha   90.00
_cell.angle_beta   90.00
_cell.angle_gamma   90.00
#
_symmetry.space_group_name_H-M   'P 1'
#
loop_
_entity.id
_entity.type
_entity.pdbx_description
1 polymer ?
#
loop_
_entity_poly.entity_id
_entity_poly.type
_entity_poly.pdbx_seq_one_letter_code
_entity_poly.pdbx_strand_id
1 'polypeptide(L)'
;MPRAVRAAVEAAQNKKAAGLVVLDLSGLGAFTDYFVICTGFSTPQTQAICEEVEERLGRLGRRPTHREGRRSSDWALLDFGSFVVHVFSEEARRYYDLERLWRPAKRLEIPGEPADAFPASQAEAHP
;
A
#
# COMPACT_ATOMS: atom_id res chain seq x y z
N MET A 1 -11.05 10.12 -0.09
CA MET A 1 -10.17 9.16 -0.78
C MET A 1 -10.68 8.97 -2.20
N PRO A 2 -9.83 9.12 -3.19
CA PRO A 2 -10.26 8.95 -4.58
C PRO A 2 -10.77 7.53 -4.86
N ARG A 3 -11.65 7.41 -5.84
CA ARG A 3 -12.29 6.15 -6.16
C ARG A 3 -11.28 5.06 -6.50
N ALA A 4 -10.26 5.40 -7.29
CA ALA A 4 -9.24 4.42 -7.68
C ALA A 4 -8.43 3.94 -6.49
N VAL A 5 -8.08 4.85 -5.58
CA VAL A 5 -7.36 4.48 -4.36
C VAL A 5 -8.21 3.58 -3.49
N ARG A 6 -9.50 3.90 -3.37
CA ARG A 6 -10.41 3.06 -2.60
C ARG A 6 -10.51 1.65 -3.19
N ALA A 7 -10.55 1.56 -4.53
CA ALA A 7 -10.61 0.25 -5.18
C ALA A 7 -9.36 -0.57 -4.87
N ALA A 8 -8.19 0.06 -4.85
CA ALA A 8 -6.95 -0.63 -4.51
C ALA A 8 -6.98 -1.12 -3.07
N VAL A 9 -7.49 -0.28 -2.16
CA VAL A 9 -7.60 -0.65 -0.75
C VAL A 9 -8.52 -1.86 -0.59
N GLU A 10 -9.67 -1.84 -1.23
CA GLU A 10 -10.64 -2.93 -1.11
C GLU A 10 -10.08 -4.22 -1.72
N ALA A 11 -9.33 -4.10 -2.81
CA ALA A 11 -8.68 -5.26 -3.41
C ALA A 11 -7.70 -5.90 -2.43
N ALA A 12 -6.88 -5.08 -1.79
CA ALA A 12 -5.91 -5.57 -0.81
C ALA A 12 -6.61 -6.22 0.38
N GLN A 13 -7.68 -5.60 0.87
CA GLN A 13 -8.46 -6.17 1.97
C GLN A 13 -9.05 -7.53 1.58
N ASN A 14 -9.51 -7.64 0.34
CA ASN A 14 -10.09 -8.89 -0.14
C ASN A 14 -9.09 -10.05 -0.12
N LYS A 15 -7.81 -9.74 -0.26
CA LYS A 15 -6.74 -10.74 -0.24
C LYS A 15 -6.02 -10.77 1.11
N LYS A 16 -6.64 -10.22 2.15
CA LYS A 16 -6.16 -10.31 3.53
C LYS A 16 -4.82 -9.62 3.75
N ALA A 17 -4.53 -8.58 3.00
CA ALA A 17 -3.32 -7.79 3.24
C ALA A 17 -3.37 -7.23 4.66
N ALA A 18 -2.23 -7.24 5.33
CA ALA A 18 -2.16 -6.77 6.70
C ALA A 18 -1.64 -5.33 6.75
N GLY A 19 -1.96 -4.63 7.83
CA GLY A 19 -1.41 -3.32 8.11
C GLY A 19 -1.63 -2.30 7.01
N LEU A 20 -2.82 -2.26 6.47
CA LEU A 20 -3.14 -1.40 5.33
C LEU A 20 -3.16 0.06 5.76
N VAL A 21 -2.42 0.90 5.02
CA VAL A 21 -2.28 2.32 5.30
C VAL A 21 -2.38 3.09 3.99
N VAL A 22 -3.07 4.22 4.02
CA VAL A 22 -3.08 5.16 2.89
C VAL A 22 -2.48 6.47 3.37
N LEU A 23 -1.46 6.95 2.66
CA LEU A 23 -0.84 8.23 2.95
C LEU A 23 -1.21 9.22 1.86
N ASP A 24 -1.67 10.39 2.27
CA ASP A 24 -1.94 11.50 1.36
C ASP A 24 -0.67 12.32 1.25
N LEU A 25 -0.04 12.28 0.10
CA LEU A 25 1.23 12.95 -0.16
C LEU A 25 1.03 14.29 -0.87
N SER A 26 -0.20 14.69 -1.13
CA SER A 26 -0.45 15.92 -1.86
C SER A 26 0.11 17.10 -1.09
N GLY A 27 0.69 18.03 -1.80
CA GLY A 27 1.30 19.22 -1.17
C GLY A 27 2.68 18.99 -0.59
N LEU A 28 3.23 17.78 -0.66
CA LEU A 28 4.54 17.50 -0.08
C LEU A 28 5.67 17.43 -1.12
N GLY A 29 5.36 17.76 -2.38
CA GLY A 29 6.38 17.74 -3.42
C GLY A 29 6.75 16.35 -3.90
N ALA A 30 5.94 15.36 -3.58
CA ALA A 30 6.17 13.99 -4.05
C ALA A 30 5.75 13.83 -5.50
N PHE A 31 6.28 12.81 -6.14
CA PHE A 31 5.96 12.53 -7.55
C PHE A 31 4.57 11.94 -7.74
N THR A 32 3.90 11.56 -6.67
CA THR A 32 2.57 10.96 -6.70
C THR A 32 1.75 11.56 -5.56
N ASP A 33 0.43 11.33 -5.59
CA ASP A 33 -0.46 11.94 -4.60
C ASP A 33 -0.76 11.04 -3.42
N TYR A 34 -0.70 9.70 -3.61
CA TYR A 34 -1.03 8.78 -2.53
C TYR A 34 -0.12 7.56 -2.56
N PHE A 35 0.19 7.05 -1.38
CA PHE A 35 0.74 5.71 -1.22
C PHE A 35 -0.33 4.83 -0.58
N VAL A 36 -0.49 3.62 -1.11
CA VAL A 36 -1.24 2.55 -0.45
C VAL A 36 -0.20 1.53 -0.03
N ILE A 37 -0.06 1.29 1.26
CA ILE A 37 0.99 0.44 1.80
C ILE A 37 0.36 -0.70 2.57
N CYS A 38 0.84 -1.92 2.34
CA CYS A 38 0.34 -3.08 3.08
C CYS A 38 1.40 -4.16 3.14
N THR A 39 1.11 -5.20 3.91
CA THR A 39 2.02 -6.33 4.11
C THR A 39 1.38 -7.60 3.58
N GLY A 40 2.19 -8.38 2.84
CA GLY A 40 1.85 -9.74 2.47
C GLY A 40 2.81 -10.69 3.17
N PHE A 41 2.31 -11.85 3.63
CA PHE A 41 3.10 -12.76 4.44
C PHE A 41 3.75 -13.88 3.65
N SER A 42 3.52 -13.91 2.34
CA SER A 42 4.12 -14.93 1.48
C SER A 42 4.16 -14.40 0.06
N THR A 43 5.02 -15.00 -0.76
CA THR A 43 5.07 -14.64 -2.19
C THR A 43 3.72 -14.86 -2.87
N PRO A 44 3.05 -16.01 -2.67
CA PRO A 44 1.72 -16.18 -3.27
C PRO A 44 0.72 -15.12 -2.82
N GLN A 45 0.73 -14.72 -1.56
CA GLN A 45 -0.19 -13.68 -1.09
C GLN A 45 0.14 -12.35 -1.74
N THR A 46 1.42 -11.98 -1.80
CA THR A 46 1.84 -10.74 -2.44
C THR A 46 1.37 -10.70 -3.90
N GLN A 47 1.55 -11.82 -4.61
CA GLN A 47 1.09 -11.90 -5.99
C GLN A 47 -0.43 -11.78 -6.10
N ALA A 48 -1.15 -12.43 -5.19
CA ALA A 48 -2.61 -12.37 -5.18
C ALA A 48 -3.10 -10.94 -4.94
N ILE A 49 -2.45 -10.22 -4.03
CA ILE A 49 -2.80 -8.82 -3.75
C ILE A 49 -2.60 -7.98 -5.00
N CYS A 50 -1.43 -8.12 -5.65
CA CYS A 50 -1.14 -7.35 -6.85
C CYS A 50 -2.12 -7.66 -7.97
N GLU A 51 -2.45 -8.92 -8.16
CA GLU A 51 -3.38 -9.32 -9.22
C GLU A 51 -4.77 -8.76 -8.97
N GLU A 52 -5.23 -8.81 -7.73
CA GLU A 52 -6.55 -8.30 -7.40
C GLU A 52 -6.61 -6.78 -7.58
N VAL A 53 -5.56 -6.07 -7.17
CA VAL A 53 -5.48 -4.64 -7.36
C VAL A 53 -5.56 -4.32 -8.86
N GLU A 54 -4.76 -4.99 -9.68
CA GLU A 54 -4.76 -4.71 -11.11
C GLU A 54 -6.09 -5.05 -11.76
N GLU A 55 -6.74 -6.11 -11.32
CA GLU A 55 -8.03 -6.48 -11.88
C GLU A 55 -9.08 -5.42 -11.56
N ARG A 56 -9.16 -5.00 -10.29
CA ARG A 56 -10.16 -4.01 -9.90
C ARG A 56 -9.91 -2.66 -10.53
N LEU A 57 -8.66 -2.25 -10.62
CA LEU A 57 -8.32 -0.99 -11.30
C LEU A 57 -8.59 -1.10 -12.79
N GLY A 58 -8.37 -2.28 -13.38
CA GLY A 58 -8.68 -2.50 -14.79
C GLY A 58 -10.15 -2.30 -15.10
N ARG A 59 -11.04 -2.68 -14.19
CA ARG A 59 -12.47 -2.44 -14.36
C ARG A 59 -12.81 -0.96 -14.38
N LEU A 60 -11.96 -0.14 -13.79
CA LEU A 60 -12.11 1.32 -13.81
C LEU A 60 -11.33 1.96 -14.96
N GLY A 61 -10.79 1.14 -15.85
CA GLY A 61 -10.00 1.66 -16.97
C GLY A 61 -8.60 2.10 -16.58
N ARG A 62 -8.08 1.66 -15.43
CA ARG A 62 -6.78 2.08 -14.95
C ARG A 62 -5.80 0.92 -14.98
N ARG A 63 -4.61 1.17 -15.53
CA ARG A 63 -3.54 0.18 -15.58
C ARG A 63 -2.28 0.80 -15.00
N PRO A 64 -1.43 -0.01 -14.34
CA PRO A 64 -0.18 0.56 -13.83
C PRO A 64 0.72 0.94 -15.00
N THR A 65 1.38 2.09 -14.87
CA THR A 65 2.37 2.53 -15.85
C THR A 65 3.71 1.86 -15.58
N HIS A 66 3.90 1.34 -14.37
CA HIS A 66 5.16 0.73 -13.97
C HIS A 66 4.89 -0.31 -12.88
N ARG A 67 5.56 -1.45 -12.98
CA ARG A 67 5.47 -2.53 -12.00
C ARG A 67 6.86 -2.95 -11.61
N GLU A 68 7.05 -3.27 -10.33
CA GLU A 68 8.31 -3.81 -9.85
C GLU A 68 8.04 -4.87 -8.81
N GLY A 69 8.91 -5.88 -8.77
CA GLY A 69 8.94 -6.81 -7.66
C GLY A 69 7.75 -7.73 -7.50
N ARG A 70 6.88 -7.89 -8.51
CA ARG A 70 5.68 -8.72 -8.35
C ARG A 70 6.01 -10.16 -7.98
N ARG A 71 7.17 -10.65 -8.39
CA ARG A 71 7.61 -12.00 -8.08
C ARG A 71 8.50 -12.06 -6.86
N SER A 72 8.77 -10.92 -6.26
CA SER A 72 9.57 -10.83 -5.05
C SER A 72 8.66 -10.98 -3.85
N SER A 73 9.17 -11.61 -2.80
CA SER A 73 8.44 -11.68 -1.55
C SER A 73 8.65 -10.45 -0.69
N ASP A 74 9.59 -9.56 -1.06
CA ASP A 74 9.96 -8.46 -0.18
C ASP A 74 9.25 -7.15 -0.47
N TRP A 75 9.18 -6.74 -1.74
CA TRP A 75 8.61 -5.43 -2.05
C TRP A 75 8.08 -5.46 -3.48
N ALA A 76 6.76 -5.42 -3.61
CA ALA A 76 6.10 -5.29 -4.91
C ALA A 76 5.52 -3.89 -5.01
N LEU A 77 5.62 -3.29 -6.18
CA LEU A 77 5.20 -1.92 -6.42
C LEU A 77 4.35 -1.85 -7.68
N LEU A 78 3.21 -1.20 -7.58
CA LEU A 78 2.35 -0.91 -8.74
C LEU A 78 2.13 0.60 -8.80
N ASP A 79 2.67 1.23 -9.83
CA ASP A 79 2.60 2.68 -10.00
C ASP A 79 1.46 3.01 -10.96
N PHE A 80 0.42 3.64 -10.46
CA PHE A 80 -0.73 4.08 -11.28
C PHE A 80 -0.67 5.56 -11.62
N GLY A 81 0.45 6.21 -11.34
CA GLY A 81 0.63 7.64 -11.64
C GLY A 81 0.19 8.51 -10.46
N SER A 82 -1.10 8.64 -10.27
CA SER A 82 -1.62 9.45 -9.16
C SER A 82 -1.49 8.76 -7.82
N PHE A 83 -1.25 7.46 -7.79
CA PHE A 83 -0.97 6.75 -6.56
C PHE A 83 -0.10 5.53 -6.84
N VAL A 84 0.59 5.05 -5.81
CA VAL A 84 1.46 3.89 -5.90
C VAL A 84 1.06 2.91 -4.81
N VAL A 85 0.91 1.64 -5.18
CA VAL A 85 0.60 0.57 -4.24
C VAL A 85 1.91 -0.14 -3.90
N HIS A 86 2.19 -0.25 -2.60
CA HIS A 86 3.38 -0.92 -2.08
C HIS A 86 2.94 -2.13 -1.26
N VAL A 87 3.42 -3.31 -1.63
CA VAL A 87 3.17 -4.54 -0.87
C VAL A 87 4.52 -5.04 -0.39
N PHE A 88 4.70 -5.05 0.94
CA PHE A 88 5.97 -5.44 1.56
C PHE A 88 5.82 -6.75 2.31
N SER A 89 6.92 -7.50 2.42
CA SER A 89 7.02 -8.49 3.49
C SER A 89 7.10 -7.74 4.82
N GLU A 90 6.88 -8.45 5.94
CA GLU A 90 7.01 -7.82 7.24
C GLU A 90 8.39 -7.23 7.45
N GLU A 91 9.40 -7.99 7.09
CA GLU A 91 10.79 -7.57 7.27
C GLU A 91 11.11 -6.34 6.44
N ALA A 92 10.73 -6.37 5.15
CA ALA A 92 11.02 -5.25 4.26
C ALA A 92 10.27 -4.00 4.67
N ARG A 93 9.04 -4.15 5.18
CA ARG A 93 8.27 -3.01 5.62
C ARG A 93 8.98 -2.26 6.75
N ARG A 94 9.53 -3.01 7.70
CA ARG A 94 10.28 -2.41 8.79
C ARG A 94 11.59 -1.81 8.30
N TYR A 95 12.23 -2.48 7.36
CA TYR A 95 13.54 -2.04 6.86
C TYR A 95 13.43 -0.73 6.08
N TYR A 96 12.51 -0.68 5.11
CA TYR A 96 12.36 0.51 4.26
C TYR A 96 11.59 1.63 4.94
N ASP A 97 10.62 1.30 5.76
CA ASP A 97 9.92 2.23 6.66
C ASP A 97 9.43 3.50 5.95
N LEU A 98 8.65 3.31 4.89
CA LEU A 98 8.12 4.44 4.10
C LEU A 98 7.27 5.38 4.94
N GLU A 99 6.55 4.85 5.91
CA GLU A 99 5.70 5.67 6.77
C GLU A 99 6.52 6.68 7.54
N ARG A 100 7.72 6.29 7.94
CA ARG A 100 8.61 7.21 8.65
C ARG A 100 9.19 8.25 7.70
N LEU A 101 9.59 7.82 6.51
CA LEU A 101 10.14 8.72 5.51
C LEU A 101 9.13 9.80 5.13
N TRP A 102 7.85 9.42 5.07
CA TRP A 102 6.78 10.33 4.70
C TRP A 102 5.92 10.69 5.91
N ARG A 103 6.57 10.88 7.06
CA ARG A 103 5.87 11.19 8.31
C ARG A 103 4.94 12.40 8.21
N PRO A 104 5.30 13.47 7.47
CA PRO A 104 4.37 14.62 7.36
C PRO A 104 3.10 14.31 6.59
N ALA A 105 3.03 13.17 5.88
CA ALA A 105 1.86 12.84 5.10
C ALA A 105 0.68 12.52 6.01
N LYS A 106 -0.51 12.94 5.59
CA LYS A 106 -1.73 12.65 6.33
C LYS A 106 -2.11 11.20 6.10
N ARG A 107 -2.45 10.50 7.18
CA ARG A 107 -2.98 9.16 7.09
C ARG A 107 -4.49 9.25 6.92
N LEU A 108 -5.00 8.56 5.91
CA LEU A 108 -6.44 8.54 5.67
C LEU A 108 -7.06 7.35 6.38
N GLU A 109 -8.24 7.56 6.95
CA GLU A 109 -9.00 6.47 7.56
C GLU A 109 -9.44 5.49 6.49
N ILE A 110 -9.35 4.20 6.80
CA ILE A 110 -9.75 3.13 5.90
C ILE A 110 -10.89 2.37 6.56
N PRO A 111 -12.07 2.31 5.93
CA PRO A 111 -13.17 1.52 6.48
C PRO A 111 -12.74 0.06 6.67
N GLY A 112 -13.03 -0.49 7.84
CA GLY A 112 -12.70 -1.86 8.16
C GLY A 112 -11.32 -2.06 8.75
N GLU A 113 -10.52 -1.00 8.87
CA GLU A 113 -9.18 -1.09 9.46
C GLU A 113 -9.13 -0.28 10.74
N PRO A 114 -8.53 -0.82 11.81
CA PRO A 114 -8.33 -0.04 13.02
C PRO A 114 -7.38 1.13 12.75
N ALA A 115 -7.60 2.24 13.44
CA ALA A 115 -6.80 3.44 13.23
C ALA A 115 -5.32 3.21 13.52
N ASP A 116 -5.01 2.32 14.45
CA ASP A 116 -3.63 2.03 14.84
C ASP A 116 -3.21 0.62 14.42
N ALA A 117 -3.75 0.15 13.30
CA ALA A 117 -3.62 -1.24 12.91
C ALA A 117 -2.20 -1.72 12.80
N PHE A 118 -1.28 -0.89 12.35
CA PHE A 118 0.06 -1.35 12.15
C PHE A 118 1.11 -0.43 12.75
N PRO A 119 1.12 0.84 12.38
CA PRO A 119 2.25 1.69 12.77
C PRO A 119 2.40 1.90 14.25
N ALA A 120 1.30 1.93 14.99
CA ALA A 120 1.38 2.06 16.43
C ALA A 120 2.19 0.91 17.02
N SER A 121 1.91 -0.30 16.56
CA SER A 121 2.69 -1.47 16.97
C SER A 121 4.15 -1.30 16.62
N GLN A 122 4.39 -0.79 15.45
CA GLN A 122 5.76 -0.61 14.99
C GLN A 122 6.48 0.41 15.82
N ALA A 123 5.80 1.49 16.15
CA ALA A 123 6.40 2.52 16.98
C ALA A 123 6.82 1.96 18.34
N GLU A 124 5.98 1.10 18.90
CA GLU A 124 6.29 0.51 20.19
C GLU A 124 7.42 -0.50 20.11
N ALA A 125 7.54 -1.14 18.97
CA ALA A 125 8.60 -2.11 18.78
C ALA A 125 9.97 -1.46 18.69
N HIS A 126 10.01 -0.15 18.65
CA HIS A 126 11.27 0.60 18.55
C HIS A 126 11.40 1.55 19.70
N PRO A 127 11.60 1.04 20.87
CA PRO A 127 11.78 1.88 22.04
C PRO A 127 13.04 2.73 21.95
#